data_2f1b7ae96868e514c53111057083ac7c
#
_entry.id   2f1b7ae96868e514c53111057083ac7c
#
_cell.length_a   1.000
_cell.length_b   1.000
_cell.length_c   1.000
_cell.angle_alpha   90.00
_cell.angle_beta   90.00
_cell.angle_gamma   90.00
#
_symmetry.space_group_name_H-M   'P 1'
#
loop_
_entity.id
_entity.type
_entity.pdbx_description
1 polymer ?
#
loop_
_entity_poly.entity_id
_entity_poly.type
_entity_poly.pdbx_seq_one_letter_code
_entity_poly.pdbx_strand_id
1 'polypeptide(L)'
;TGVQTCALPISESFVRASGPGGQNVNKVSTAVQLKFNAVASPSLPDDVRARLLVLAGARASSDGVITITAQRFRLQSRNRADALEKLVELIRAACHKPKPRRATRPSRASKERRLDNKKQRSEVKRGRSNRMDY
;
A
#
# COMPACT_ATOMS: atom_id res chain seq x y z
N THR A 1 39.75 16.91 4.19
CA THR A 1 39.07 15.76 3.58
C THR A 1 38.09 15.18 4.59
N GLY A 2 36.92 15.88 4.75
CA GLY A 2 35.84 15.39 5.59
C GLY A 2 35.13 14.28 4.87
N VAL A 3 35.26 13.05 5.35
CA VAL A 3 34.33 11.94 4.99
C VAL A 3 32.99 12.31 5.60
N GLN A 4 32.12 12.89 4.80
CA GLN A 4 30.71 12.97 5.17
C GLN A 4 30.19 11.51 5.27
N THR A 5 30.10 11.02 6.49
CA THR A 5 29.31 9.83 6.80
C THR A 5 27.89 10.15 6.39
N CYS A 6 27.53 9.74 5.18
CA CYS A 6 26.16 9.82 4.70
C CYS A 6 25.32 8.98 5.67
N ALA A 7 24.61 9.64 6.59
CA ALA A 7 23.71 8.97 7.49
C ALA A 7 22.71 8.20 6.61
N LEU A 8 22.74 6.88 6.70
CA LEU A 8 21.80 6.04 5.97
C LEU A 8 20.38 6.52 6.33
N PRO A 9 19.51 6.76 5.36
CA PRO A 9 18.15 7.26 5.60
C PRO A 9 17.26 6.20 6.25
N ILE A 10 17.85 5.28 7.00
CA ILE A 10 17.21 4.14 7.67
C ILE A 10 17.47 4.25 9.16
N SER A 11 16.39 4.25 9.95
CA SER A 11 16.43 4.13 11.39
C SER A 11 15.61 2.92 11.85
N GLU A 12 16.10 2.23 12.87
CA GLU A 12 15.44 1.06 13.45
C GLU A 12 15.05 1.37 14.89
N SER A 13 13.86 0.95 15.28
CA SER A 13 13.37 0.98 16.65
C SER A 13 12.75 -0.35 17.03
N PHE A 14 12.91 -0.73 18.27
CA PHE A 14 12.40 -1.98 18.81
C PHE A 14 11.19 -1.68 19.68
N VAL A 15 10.07 -2.30 19.34
CA VAL A 15 8.80 -2.10 20.03
C VAL A 15 8.27 -3.43 20.56
N ARG A 16 7.39 -3.36 21.55
CA ARG A 16 6.72 -4.54 22.05
C ARG A 16 5.78 -5.08 20.97
N ALA A 17 5.81 -6.39 20.75
CA ALA A 17 4.88 -7.02 19.83
C ALA A 17 3.46 -6.93 20.40
N SER A 18 2.49 -6.57 19.55
CA SER A 18 1.07 -6.60 19.90
C SER A 18 0.47 -7.93 19.44
N GLY A 19 -0.25 -8.63 20.31
CA GLY A 19 -0.94 -9.86 19.93
C GLY A 19 -1.38 -10.69 21.14
N PRO A 20 -2.27 -11.67 20.96
CA PRO A 20 -2.65 -12.64 21.98
C PRO A 20 -1.44 -13.51 22.27
N GLY A 21 -0.72 -13.23 23.35
CA GLY A 21 0.48 -13.97 23.76
C GLY A 21 0.65 -13.95 25.26
N GLY A 22 1.32 -14.99 25.81
CA GLY A 22 1.61 -15.10 27.23
C GLY A 22 2.60 -14.01 27.72
N GLN A 23 3.05 -14.15 28.97
CA GLN A 23 3.87 -13.16 29.69
C GLN A 23 5.12 -12.67 28.94
N ASN A 24 5.71 -13.49 28.05
CA ASN A 24 6.89 -13.10 27.26
C ASN A 24 6.63 -12.01 26.22
N VAL A 25 5.43 -11.95 25.62
CA VAL A 25 5.08 -10.93 24.60
C VAL A 25 5.07 -9.53 25.21
N ASN A 26 4.70 -9.42 26.48
CA ASN A 26 4.62 -8.14 27.20
C ASN A 26 5.96 -7.66 27.77
N LYS A 27 6.96 -8.57 27.90
CA LYS A 27 8.25 -8.27 28.53
C LYS A 27 9.38 -8.01 27.53
N VAL A 28 9.29 -8.55 26.30
CA VAL A 28 10.39 -8.50 25.33
C VAL A 28 9.99 -7.69 24.08
N SER A 29 10.80 -6.67 23.74
CA SER A 29 10.62 -5.85 22.55
C SER A 29 11.18 -6.59 21.32
N THR A 30 10.45 -7.59 20.82
CA THR A 30 10.89 -8.40 19.67
C THR A 30 10.41 -7.86 18.33
N ALA A 31 9.41 -6.99 18.32
CA ALA A 31 8.95 -6.34 17.10
C ALA A 31 9.92 -5.24 16.67
N VAL A 32 10.21 -5.19 15.39
CA VAL A 32 11.11 -4.21 14.75
C VAL A 32 10.28 -3.23 13.92
N GLN A 33 10.46 -1.96 14.18
CA GLN A 33 9.93 -0.89 13.37
C GLN A 33 11.09 -0.23 12.62
N LEU A 34 11.11 -0.39 11.30
CA LEU A 34 12.08 0.19 10.40
C LEU A 34 11.47 1.43 9.75
N LYS A 35 12.15 2.56 9.86
CA LYS A 35 11.78 3.83 9.21
C LYS A 35 12.79 4.15 8.13
N PHE A 36 12.31 4.34 6.91
CA PHE A 36 13.11 4.70 5.75
C PHE A 36 12.68 6.06 5.21
N ASN A 37 13.60 7.01 5.19
CA ASN A 37 13.34 8.34 4.62
C ASN A 37 13.59 8.30 3.10
N ALA A 38 12.53 8.15 2.32
CA ALA A 38 12.63 8.09 0.87
C ALA A 38 13.03 9.44 0.23
N VAL A 39 12.66 10.55 0.86
CA VAL A 39 12.95 11.91 0.37
C VAL A 39 14.43 12.23 0.57
N ALA A 40 15.00 11.89 1.72
CA ALA A 40 16.41 12.13 2.03
C ALA A 40 17.36 11.14 1.35
N SER A 41 16.86 10.12 0.67
CA SER A 41 17.71 9.12 0.00
C SER A 41 18.26 9.65 -1.33
N PRO A 42 19.57 9.89 -1.46
CA PRO A 42 20.18 10.39 -2.70
C PRO A 42 20.23 9.32 -3.80
N SER A 43 20.11 8.03 -3.42
CA SER A 43 20.23 6.89 -4.34
C SER A 43 18.94 6.60 -5.10
N LEU A 44 17.81 7.24 -4.74
CA LEU A 44 16.52 7.02 -5.38
C LEU A 44 16.24 8.10 -6.43
N PRO A 45 16.07 7.74 -7.72
CA PRO A 45 15.58 8.65 -8.74
C PRO A 45 14.19 9.19 -8.38
N ASP A 46 13.87 10.42 -8.79
CA ASP A 46 12.61 11.09 -8.42
C ASP A 46 11.36 10.33 -8.86
N ASP A 47 11.40 9.70 -10.03
CA ASP A 47 10.30 8.90 -10.56
C ASP A 47 10.08 7.61 -9.76
N VAL A 48 11.16 6.98 -9.26
CA VAL A 48 11.09 5.80 -8.38
C VAL A 48 10.59 6.21 -7.00
N ARG A 49 11.06 7.35 -6.48
CA ARG A 49 10.63 7.92 -5.19
C ARG A 49 9.13 8.18 -5.17
N ALA A 50 8.61 8.83 -6.20
CA ALA A 50 7.18 9.11 -6.32
C ALA A 50 6.35 7.81 -6.34
N ARG A 51 6.76 6.80 -7.14
CA ARG A 51 6.09 5.49 -7.15
C ARG A 51 6.19 4.75 -5.82
N LEU A 52 7.34 4.83 -5.16
CA LEU A 52 7.57 4.19 -3.87
C LEU A 52 6.61 4.72 -2.80
N LEU A 53 6.43 6.04 -2.72
CA LEU A 53 5.50 6.66 -1.78
C LEU A 53 4.04 6.26 -2.06
N VAL A 54 3.65 6.19 -3.34
CA VAL A 54 2.32 5.71 -3.74
C VAL A 54 2.12 4.24 -3.34
N LEU A 55 3.11 3.37 -3.59
CA LEU A 55 3.05 1.95 -3.21
C LEU A 55 3.06 1.72 -1.70
N ALA A 56 3.77 2.56 -0.97
CA ALA A 56 3.79 2.51 0.49
C ALA A 56 2.42 2.85 1.10
N GLY A 57 1.64 3.72 0.46
CA GLY A 57 0.30 4.12 0.90
C GLY A 57 0.27 4.60 2.35
N ALA A 58 -0.58 4.00 3.18
CA ALA A 58 -0.71 4.35 4.60
C ALA A 58 0.57 4.16 5.46
N ARG A 59 1.59 3.47 4.93
CA ARG A 59 2.89 3.32 5.59
C ARG A 59 3.82 4.51 5.39
N ALA A 60 3.50 5.40 4.45
CA ALA A 60 4.25 6.62 4.19
C ALA A 60 3.65 7.79 4.94
N SER A 61 4.50 8.51 5.70
CA SER A 61 4.14 9.80 6.31
C SER A 61 4.09 10.90 5.25
N SER A 62 3.44 12.03 5.58
CA SER A 62 3.49 13.28 4.78
C SER A 62 4.91 13.76 4.48
N ASP A 63 5.84 13.47 5.36
CA ASP A 63 7.27 13.84 5.24
C ASP A 63 8.07 12.89 4.36
N GLY A 64 7.42 11.89 3.75
CA GLY A 64 8.05 10.90 2.90
C GLY A 64 8.85 9.82 3.64
N VAL A 65 8.60 9.63 4.93
CA VAL A 65 9.16 8.56 5.75
C VAL A 65 8.27 7.34 5.68
N ILE A 66 8.81 6.21 5.24
CA ILE A 66 8.11 4.93 5.14
C ILE A 66 8.40 4.11 6.40
N THR A 67 7.34 3.69 7.09
CA THR A 67 7.43 2.88 8.31
C THR A 67 7.01 1.44 8.04
N ILE A 68 7.90 0.49 8.30
CA ILE A 68 7.67 -0.95 8.12
C ILE A 68 7.79 -1.63 9.47
N THR A 69 6.72 -2.31 9.90
CA THR A 69 6.72 -3.07 11.14
C THR A 69 6.82 -4.56 10.87
N ALA A 70 7.73 -5.24 11.54
CA ALA A 70 7.92 -6.68 11.48
C ALA A 70 7.83 -7.28 12.88
N GLN A 71 6.86 -8.18 13.07
CA GLN A 71 6.60 -8.85 14.36
C GLN A 71 6.24 -10.33 14.18
N ARG A 72 6.55 -10.89 13.00
CA ARG A 72 6.14 -12.24 12.62
C ARG A 72 6.89 -13.32 13.38
N PHE A 73 8.15 -13.04 13.72
CA PHE A 73 9.02 -14.04 14.34
C PHE A 73 9.21 -13.77 15.83
N ARG A 74 9.53 -14.84 16.58
CA ARG A 74 9.86 -14.74 18.00
C ARG A 74 11.22 -14.07 18.25
N LEU A 75 12.16 -14.19 17.31
CA LEU A 75 13.50 -13.62 17.39
C LEU A 75 13.54 -12.24 16.75
N GLN A 76 14.09 -11.26 17.48
CA GLN A 76 14.28 -9.89 17.03
C GLN A 76 15.12 -9.81 15.74
N SER A 77 16.20 -10.60 15.65
CA SER A 77 17.08 -10.67 14.47
C SER A 77 16.33 -11.11 13.20
N ARG A 78 15.41 -12.06 13.33
CA ARG A 78 14.56 -12.50 12.21
C ARG A 78 13.54 -11.45 11.82
N ASN A 79 12.96 -10.72 12.76
CA ASN A 79 12.05 -9.60 12.46
C ASN A 79 12.78 -8.45 11.79
N ARG A 80 14.04 -8.20 12.16
CA ARG A 80 14.90 -7.23 11.48
C ARG A 80 15.13 -7.60 10.01
N ALA A 81 15.49 -8.84 9.75
CA ALA A 81 15.66 -9.36 8.39
C ALA A 81 14.36 -9.26 7.58
N ASP A 82 13.21 -9.64 8.16
CA ASP A 82 11.89 -9.55 7.54
C ASP A 82 11.50 -8.08 7.22
N ALA A 83 11.82 -7.13 8.10
CA ALA A 83 11.59 -5.71 7.84
C ALA A 83 12.41 -5.19 6.66
N LEU A 84 13.69 -5.55 6.58
CA LEU A 84 14.57 -5.19 5.47
C LEU A 84 14.11 -5.83 4.15
N GLU A 85 13.73 -7.10 4.17
CA GLU A 85 13.22 -7.81 2.99
C GLU A 85 11.97 -7.12 2.44
N LYS A 86 11.01 -6.77 3.30
CA LYS A 86 9.80 -6.02 2.92
C LYS A 86 10.14 -4.65 2.31
N LEU A 87 11.15 -3.95 2.84
CA LEU A 87 11.60 -2.68 2.26
C LEU A 87 12.19 -2.90 0.87
N VAL A 88 13.05 -3.89 0.70
CA VAL A 88 13.68 -4.23 -0.59
C VAL A 88 12.63 -4.61 -1.62
N GLU A 89 11.64 -5.43 -1.26
CA GLU A 89 10.52 -5.80 -2.15
C GLU A 89 9.73 -4.57 -2.60
N LEU A 90 9.44 -3.64 -1.66
CA LEU A 90 8.73 -2.41 -1.95
C LEU A 90 9.51 -1.52 -2.92
N ILE A 91 10.83 -1.38 -2.73
CA ILE A 91 11.71 -0.63 -3.62
C ILE A 91 11.79 -1.30 -5.00
N ARG A 92 11.93 -2.63 -5.06
CA ARG A 92 11.93 -3.37 -6.32
C ARG A 92 10.63 -3.16 -7.11
N ALA A 93 9.49 -3.22 -6.43
CA ALA A 93 8.20 -2.95 -7.05
C ALA A 93 8.12 -1.51 -7.58
N ALA A 94 8.69 -0.53 -6.87
CA ALA A 94 8.74 0.87 -7.29
C ALA A 94 9.65 1.11 -8.52
N CYS A 95 10.71 0.31 -8.67
CA CYS A 95 11.60 0.37 -9.84
C CYS A 95 10.87 -0.10 -11.11
N HIS A 96 9.85 -0.95 -10.99
CA HIS A 96 9.09 -1.43 -12.12
C HIS A 96 8.10 -0.35 -12.60
N LYS A 97 8.32 0.17 -13.83
CA LYS A 97 7.42 1.15 -14.44
C LYS A 97 6.20 0.45 -15.03
N PRO A 98 4.99 0.65 -14.51
CA PRO A 98 3.80 0.02 -15.04
C PRO A 98 3.50 0.52 -16.47
N LYS A 99 3.07 -0.40 -17.34
CA LYS A 99 2.64 -0.02 -18.69
C LYS A 99 1.37 0.86 -18.61
N PRO A 100 1.33 2.02 -19.25
CA PRO A 100 0.17 2.89 -19.21
C PRO A 100 -1.05 2.17 -19.80
N ARG A 101 -2.13 2.12 -19.03
CA ARG A 101 -3.39 1.50 -19.46
C ARG A 101 -4.13 2.48 -20.38
N ARG A 102 -4.31 2.11 -21.65
CA ARG A 102 -5.16 2.87 -22.57
C ARG A 102 -6.63 2.66 -22.21
N ALA A 103 -7.39 3.75 -22.13
CA ALA A 103 -8.83 3.67 -21.95
C ALA A 103 -9.47 2.95 -23.14
N THR A 104 -10.28 1.94 -22.89
CA THR A 104 -11.03 1.20 -23.90
C THR A 104 -12.44 1.76 -23.99
N ARG A 105 -12.97 1.89 -25.22
CA ARG A 105 -14.37 2.28 -25.43
C ARG A 105 -15.27 1.05 -25.22
N PRO A 106 -16.47 1.21 -24.64
CA PRO A 106 -17.45 0.13 -24.55
C PRO A 106 -17.81 -0.38 -25.93
N SER A 107 -17.91 -1.70 -26.09
CA SER A 107 -18.33 -2.31 -27.36
C SER A 107 -19.79 -1.93 -27.69
N ARG A 108 -20.17 -2.01 -28.99
CA ARG A 108 -21.53 -1.76 -29.43
C ARG A 108 -22.54 -2.65 -28.73
N ALA A 109 -22.25 -3.93 -28.62
CA ALA A 109 -23.07 -4.90 -27.90
C ALA A 109 -23.25 -4.59 -26.41
N SER A 110 -22.23 -4.02 -25.75
CA SER A 110 -22.34 -3.57 -24.36
C SER A 110 -23.28 -2.36 -24.20
N LYS A 111 -23.24 -1.42 -25.18
CA LYS A 111 -24.15 -0.27 -25.20
C LYS A 111 -25.58 -0.70 -25.42
N GLU A 112 -25.83 -1.61 -26.35
CA GLU A 112 -27.16 -2.17 -26.67
C GLU A 112 -27.73 -2.88 -25.44
N ARG A 113 -26.98 -3.81 -24.82
CA ARG A 113 -27.42 -4.47 -23.59
C ARG A 113 -27.75 -3.49 -22.46
N ARG A 114 -26.97 -2.43 -22.31
CA ARG A 114 -27.26 -1.39 -21.31
C ARG A 114 -28.56 -0.66 -21.59
N LEU A 115 -28.86 -0.36 -22.87
CA LEU A 115 -30.08 0.30 -23.28
C LEU A 115 -31.31 -0.61 -23.07
N ASP A 116 -31.20 -1.90 -23.41
CA ASP A 116 -32.28 -2.88 -23.24
C ASP A 116 -32.59 -3.07 -21.74
N ASN A 117 -31.57 -3.22 -20.91
CA ASN A 117 -31.77 -3.28 -19.47
C ASN A 117 -32.43 -2.00 -18.91
N LYS A 118 -32.08 -0.84 -19.45
CA LYS A 118 -32.71 0.42 -19.07
C LYS A 118 -34.19 0.48 -19.47
N LYS A 119 -34.52 0.02 -20.67
CA LYS A 119 -35.89 -0.06 -21.16
C LYS A 119 -36.72 -1.00 -20.26
N GLN A 120 -36.26 -2.22 -20.02
CA GLN A 120 -36.93 -3.19 -19.15
C GLN A 120 -37.21 -2.63 -17.74
N ARG A 121 -36.18 -1.98 -17.13
CA ARG A 121 -36.39 -1.34 -15.83
C ARG A 121 -37.42 -0.19 -15.87
N SER A 122 -37.48 0.56 -16.97
CA SER A 122 -38.45 1.63 -17.18
C SER A 122 -39.88 1.07 -17.27
N GLU A 123 -40.06 -0.02 -18.01
CA GLU A 123 -41.35 -0.72 -18.13
C GLU A 123 -41.84 -1.26 -16.80
N VAL A 124 -40.99 -1.92 -16.03
CA VAL A 124 -41.31 -2.40 -14.69
C VAL A 124 -41.72 -1.26 -13.75
N LYS A 125 -41.00 -0.11 -13.81
CA LYS A 125 -41.35 1.08 -13.01
C LYS A 125 -42.70 1.64 -13.42
N ARG A 126 -43.01 1.72 -14.72
CA ARG A 126 -44.28 2.19 -15.25
C ARG A 126 -45.44 1.29 -14.82
N GLY A 127 -45.25 -0.05 -14.85
CA GLY A 127 -46.26 -1.01 -14.36
C GLY A 127 -46.53 -0.89 -12.86
N ARG A 128 -45.54 -0.44 -12.06
CA ARG A 128 -45.76 -0.21 -10.62
C ARG A 128 -46.54 1.09 -10.36
N SER A 129 -46.32 2.13 -11.15
CA SER A 129 -47.03 3.41 -11.02
C SER A 129 -48.51 3.26 -11.35
N ASN A 130 -48.89 2.49 -12.38
CA ASN A 130 -50.29 2.24 -12.75
C ASN A 130 -51.08 1.37 -11.76
N ARG A 131 -50.43 0.80 -10.73
CA ARG A 131 -51.08 -0.08 -9.74
C ARG A 131 -51.54 0.69 -8.48
N MET A 132 -51.25 2.00 -8.40
CA MET A 132 -51.58 2.81 -7.23
C MET A 132 -52.87 3.66 -7.39
N ASP A 133 -53.58 3.53 -8.50
CA ASP A 133 -54.82 4.32 -8.76
C ASP A 133 -56.09 3.48 -8.49
N TYR A 134 -56.13 2.65 -7.43
CA TYR A 134 -57.31 2.02 -6.90
C TYR A 134 -57.41 2.21 -5.40
#